data_3b7ef3d5d9f875603d167d151ab8caba
#
_entry.id   3b7ef3d5d9f875603d167d151ab8caba
#
_cell.length_a   1.000
_cell.length_b   1.000
_cell.length_c   1.000
_cell.angle_alpha   90.00
_cell.angle_beta   90.00
_cell.angle_gamma   90.00
#
_symmetry.space_group_name_H-M   'P 1'
#
loop_
_entity.id
_entity.type
_entity.pdbx_description
1 polymer ?
#
loop_
_entity_poly.entity_id
_entity_poly.type
_entity_poly.pdbx_seq_one_letter_code
_entity_poly.pdbx_strand_id
1 'polypeptide(L)'
;MKKISLGGVALVCAFCSLYAQDPRERNYFYEILDPKHEPKPLVEGFAQERITENLNRGLAVAPSRDSKSVYLSWRLLASDAPATAFHVYREVGGKACRLTKKAVSRTCDFVDTAPHAQAVYWVEAVVKGQKPVVSEKRKVVLSDLKPYTSIRLKDNAKAGKIALADLNGDGTYDYIVRTPETNVDPGMPGDTTGKTYKISAYLSDGTYLWTYDMGPGIEPGIWYSPFIVYDFNGDGKAEVAIKTAGTDYVKNE
;
A
#
# COMPACT_ATOMS: atom_id res chain seq x y z
N MET A 1 38.32 -33.62 -62.55
CA MET A 1 38.20 -32.53 -61.56
C MET A 1 36.75 -32.04 -61.55
N LYS A 2 35.95 -32.53 -60.61
CA LYS A 2 34.53 -32.15 -60.46
C LYS A 2 34.41 -31.09 -59.40
N LYS A 3 33.89 -29.93 -59.75
CA LYS A 3 33.55 -28.85 -58.84
C LYS A 3 32.30 -29.27 -58.06
N ILE A 4 32.40 -29.39 -56.74
CA ILE A 4 31.26 -29.57 -55.83
C ILE A 4 30.77 -28.15 -55.45
N SER A 5 29.53 -27.88 -55.82
CA SER A 5 28.81 -26.65 -55.50
C SER A 5 28.46 -26.59 -54.01
N LEU A 6 28.97 -25.61 -53.32
CA LEU A 6 28.54 -25.24 -51.95
C LEU A 6 27.27 -24.35 -52.07
N GLY A 7 26.14 -25.00 -52.12
CA GLY A 7 24.88 -24.25 -52.20
C GLY A 7 23.74 -25.00 -51.52
N GLY A 8 23.81 -25.21 -50.23
CA GLY A 8 22.77 -25.99 -49.60
C GLY A 8 22.66 -25.92 -48.06
N VAL A 9 23.38 -25.02 -47.41
CA VAL A 9 23.37 -24.99 -45.92
C VAL A 9 22.80 -23.69 -45.33
N ALA A 10 22.45 -22.69 -46.15
CA ALA A 10 22.00 -21.39 -45.66
C ALA A 10 20.48 -21.24 -45.49
N LEU A 11 19.66 -22.27 -45.72
CA LEU A 11 18.20 -22.11 -45.76
C LEU A 11 17.47 -22.79 -44.56
N VAL A 12 18.18 -23.39 -43.62
CA VAL A 12 17.54 -24.06 -42.47
C VAL A 12 17.56 -23.22 -41.20
N CYS A 13 18.38 -22.17 -41.12
CA CYS A 13 18.44 -21.29 -39.93
C CYS A 13 17.46 -20.10 -39.92
N ALA A 14 16.74 -19.85 -41.02
CA ALA A 14 15.82 -18.70 -41.11
C ALA A 14 14.38 -19.01 -40.66
N PHE A 15 14.04 -20.26 -40.40
CA PHE A 15 12.69 -20.65 -39.97
C PHE A 15 12.52 -20.86 -38.46
N CYS A 16 13.58 -20.82 -37.65
CA CYS A 16 13.47 -20.96 -36.19
C CYS A 16 13.26 -19.64 -35.43
N SER A 17 13.30 -18.48 -36.11
CA SER A 17 13.14 -17.18 -35.44
C SER A 17 11.75 -16.55 -35.60
N LEU A 18 10.78 -17.25 -36.18
CA LEU A 18 9.44 -16.73 -36.44
C LEU A 18 8.36 -17.17 -35.42
N TYR A 19 8.75 -17.89 -34.40
CA TYR A 19 7.83 -18.24 -33.29
C TYR A 19 8.42 -17.94 -31.92
N ALA A 20 9.05 -16.77 -31.77
CA ALA A 20 9.16 -16.18 -30.45
C ALA A 20 7.79 -15.57 -30.12
N GLN A 21 6.88 -16.37 -29.58
CA GLN A 21 5.63 -15.85 -29.02
C GLN A 21 5.99 -14.77 -28.00
N ASP A 22 5.34 -13.61 -28.14
CA ASP A 22 5.46 -12.49 -27.19
C ASP A 22 5.21 -13.06 -25.78
N PRO A 23 6.14 -12.92 -24.82
CA PRO A 23 5.94 -13.40 -23.45
C PRO A 23 4.66 -12.90 -22.79
N ARG A 24 4.06 -11.82 -23.33
CA ARG A 24 2.78 -11.24 -22.88
C ARG A 24 1.57 -12.06 -23.32
N GLU A 25 1.69 -12.95 -24.32
CA GLU A 25 0.61 -13.82 -24.83
C GLU A 25 0.50 -15.15 -24.08
N ARG A 26 1.45 -15.47 -23.19
CA ARG A 26 1.38 -16.71 -22.41
C ARG A 26 0.39 -16.60 -21.27
N ASN A 27 -0.83 -17.01 -21.53
CA ASN A 27 -1.79 -17.28 -20.48
C ASN A 27 -1.50 -18.66 -19.88
N TYR A 28 -0.54 -18.71 -18.97
CA TYR A 28 0.09 -19.94 -18.43
C TYR A 28 -0.90 -20.96 -17.86
N PHE A 29 -2.06 -20.50 -17.40
CA PHE A 29 -3.08 -21.38 -16.82
C PHE A 29 -3.98 -22.06 -17.85
N TYR A 30 -4.20 -21.44 -19.00
CA TYR A 30 -5.14 -21.95 -20.00
C TYR A 30 -4.49 -22.88 -21.03
N GLU A 31 -3.21 -22.72 -21.33
CA GLU A 31 -2.47 -23.64 -22.20
C GLU A 31 -2.37 -25.06 -21.62
N ILE A 32 -2.36 -25.18 -20.28
CA ILE A 32 -2.26 -26.48 -19.58
C ILE A 32 -3.64 -27.16 -19.49
N LEU A 33 -4.71 -26.38 -19.32
CA LEU A 33 -6.05 -26.89 -19.05
C LEU A 33 -6.89 -27.06 -20.32
N ASP A 34 -6.68 -26.22 -21.32
CA ASP A 34 -7.37 -26.29 -22.61
C ASP A 34 -6.47 -25.79 -23.74
N PRO A 35 -5.70 -26.70 -24.38
CA PRO A 35 -4.82 -26.32 -25.49
C PRO A 35 -5.55 -25.82 -26.74
N LYS A 36 -6.88 -25.88 -26.77
CA LYS A 36 -7.71 -25.34 -27.84
C LYS A 36 -8.33 -24.01 -27.50
N HIS A 37 -7.97 -23.44 -26.34
CA HIS A 37 -8.50 -22.15 -25.92
C HIS A 37 -7.95 -21.03 -26.83
N GLU A 38 -8.85 -20.32 -27.50
CA GLU A 38 -8.44 -19.16 -28.27
C GLU A 38 -7.90 -18.05 -27.37
N PRO A 39 -6.77 -17.43 -27.72
CA PRO A 39 -6.22 -16.31 -26.95
C PRO A 39 -7.28 -15.24 -26.81
N LYS A 40 -7.52 -14.77 -25.59
CA LYS A 40 -8.39 -13.61 -25.38
C LYS A 40 -7.76 -12.41 -26.08
N PRO A 41 -8.57 -11.59 -26.78
CA PRO A 41 -8.05 -10.37 -27.36
C PRO A 41 -7.39 -9.50 -26.28
N LEU A 42 -6.25 -8.91 -26.59
CA LEU A 42 -5.61 -7.92 -25.72
C LEU A 42 -6.65 -6.83 -25.44
N VAL A 43 -6.99 -6.65 -24.18
CA VAL A 43 -7.83 -5.54 -23.75
C VAL A 43 -6.94 -4.29 -23.80
N GLU A 44 -7.03 -3.54 -24.90
CA GLU A 44 -6.52 -2.18 -24.91
C GLU A 44 -7.43 -1.34 -24.03
N GLY A 45 -6.95 -0.90 -22.92
CA GLY A 45 -7.73 -0.03 -22.05
C GLY A 45 -7.31 -0.08 -20.61
N PHE A 46 -6.15 0.47 -20.33
CA PHE A 46 -5.86 0.95 -19.00
C PHE A 46 -6.41 2.39 -18.90
N ALA A 47 -6.90 2.76 -17.72
CA ALA A 47 -7.19 4.16 -17.45
C ALA A 47 -5.97 5.00 -17.84
N GLN A 48 -6.15 5.98 -18.73
CA GLN A 48 -5.08 6.82 -19.21
C GLN A 48 -4.51 7.70 -18.09
N GLU A 49 -5.37 8.08 -17.14
CA GLU A 49 -5.00 8.76 -15.92
C GLU A 49 -5.27 7.84 -14.73
N ARG A 50 -4.29 7.76 -13.83
CA ARG A 50 -4.44 7.10 -12.54
C ARG A 50 -4.74 8.16 -11.50
N ILE A 51 -5.82 7.99 -10.75
CA ILE A 51 -6.06 8.77 -9.55
C ILE A 51 -4.94 8.47 -8.56
N THR A 52 -4.31 9.51 -8.04
CA THR A 52 -3.21 9.40 -7.07
C THR A 52 -3.66 10.05 -5.77
N GLU A 53 -3.60 9.32 -4.68
CA GLU A 53 -3.90 9.85 -3.35
C GLU A 53 -2.93 11.00 -3.00
N ASN A 54 -3.46 12.08 -2.44
CA ASN A 54 -2.69 13.25 -2.03
C ASN A 54 -2.10 13.06 -0.62
N LEU A 55 -1.21 12.08 -0.48
CA LEU A 55 -0.62 11.71 0.80
C LEU A 55 0.48 12.70 1.23
N ASN A 56 0.58 12.94 2.54
CA ASN A 56 1.73 13.60 3.15
C ASN A 56 2.96 12.69 3.19
N ARG A 57 4.09 13.17 3.72
CA ARG A 57 5.33 12.37 3.81
C ARG A 57 5.23 11.19 4.76
N GLY A 58 4.22 11.13 5.63
CA GLY A 58 4.06 10.07 6.63
C GLY A 58 5.28 9.95 7.52
N LEU A 59 5.84 11.08 7.97
CA LEU A 59 7.02 11.10 8.82
C LEU A 59 6.76 10.31 10.10
N ALA A 60 7.39 9.15 10.21
CA ALA A 60 7.39 8.31 11.39
C ALA A 60 8.67 8.54 12.21
N VAL A 61 8.50 8.57 13.53
CA VAL A 61 9.61 8.70 14.48
C VAL A 61 9.45 7.60 15.52
N ALA A 62 10.47 6.75 15.66
CA ALA A 62 10.44 5.59 16.53
C ALA A 62 11.77 5.46 17.31
N PRO A 63 11.81 4.75 18.44
CA PRO A 63 13.05 4.43 19.10
C PRO A 63 13.88 3.51 18.19
N SER A 64 15.18 3.75 18.09
CA SER A 64 16.10 2.86 17.40
C SER A 64 16.35 1.60 18.25
N ARG A 65 16.92 0.56 17.64
CA ARG A 65 17.21 -0.72 18.33
C ARG A 65 18.10 -0.58 19.56
N ASP A 66 18.98 0.42 19.59
CA ASP A 66 19.87 0.72 20.72
C ASP A 66 19.16 1.45 21.87
N SER A 67 17.90 1.83 21.71
CA SER A 67 17.08 2.63 22.64
C SER A 67 17.70 3.98 23.05
N LYS A 68 18.79 4.40 22.40
CA LYS A 68 19.49 5.67 22.66
C LYS A 68 19.33 6.66 21.53
N SER A 69 19.09 6.16 20.34
CA SER A 69 18.89 6.92 19.10
C SER A 69 17.43 6.93 18.70
N VAL A 70 17.06 7.84 17.81
CA VAL A 70 15.72 7.92 17.22
C VAL A 70 15.83 7.65 15.73
N TYR A 71 15.02 6.72 15.25
CA TYR A 71 14.88 6.39 13.84
C TYR A 71 13.72 7.17 13.22
N LEU A 72 14.03 7.85 12.13
CA LEU A 72 13.06 8.60 11.33
C LEU A 72 12.90 7.91 9.98
N SER A 73 11.67 7.81 9.49
CA SER A 73 11.38 7.37 8.12
C SER A 73 10.25 8.18 7.51
N TRP A 74 10.26 8.31 6.19
CA TRP A 74 9.24 9.05 5.44
C TRP A 74 9.01 8.43 4.06
N ARG A 75 7.99 8.90 3.34
CA ARG A 75 7.65 8.41 2.01
C ARG A 75 8.37 9.19 0.92
N LEU A 76 8.77 8.48 -0.14
CA LEU A 76 8.95 9.06 -1.46
C LEU A 76 7.58 9.12 -2.12
N LEU A 77 7.14 10.29 -2.55
CA LEU A 77 5.83 10.48 -3.17
C LEU A 77 5.93 10.27 -4.69
N ALA A 78 4.82 9.86 -5.32
CA ALA A 78 4.76 9.71 -6.77
C ALA A 78 5.02 11.04 -7.51
N SER A 79 4.72 12.17 -6.86
CA SER A 79 4.98 13.52 -7.38
C SER A 79 6.42 13.99 -7.24
N ASP A 80 7.29 13.25 -6.55
CA ASP A 80 8.69 13.62 -6.39
C ASP A 80 9.47 13.45 -7.70
N ALA A 81 10.32 14.42 -8.00
CA ALA A 81 11.25 14.28 -9.10
C ALA A 81 12.28 13.15 -8.83
N PRO A 82 12.81 12.48 -9.87
CA PRO A 82 13.80 11.40 -9.70
C PRO A 82 15.06 11.79 -8.92
N ALA A 83 15.43 13.08 -8.91
CA ALA A 83 16.59 13.62 -8.20
C ALA A 83 16.24 14.18 -6.81
N THR A 84 15.05 13.90 -6.28
CA THR A 84 14.65 14.38 -4.96
C THR A 84 15.55 13.79 -3.89
N ALA A 85 16.04 14.65 -3.01
CA ALA A 85 16.81 14.30 -1.83
C ALA A 85 16.22 15.01 -0.60
N PHE A 86 16.64 14.62 0.60
CA PHE A 86 16.00 15.09 1.81
C PHE A 86 17.02 15.66 2.81
N HIS A 87 16.66 16.78 3.43
CA HIS A 87 17.29 17.24 4.65
C HIS A 87 16.39 16.96 5.85
N VAL A 88 16.99 16.50 6.93
CA VAL A 88 16.30 16.22 8.20
C VAL A 88 16.59 17.34 9.17
N TYR A 89 15.55 17.80 9.84
CA TYR A 89 15.58 18.87 10.82
C TYR A 89 15.03 18.44 12.16
N ARG A 90 15.57 19.04 13.21
CA ARG A 90 15.09 18.94 14.59
C ARG A 90 14.97 20.32 15.19
N GLU A 91 13.87 20.59 15.86
CA GLU A 91 13.65 21.81 16.63
C GLU A 91 13.55 21.47 18.12
N VAL A 92 14.29 22.19 18.95
CA VAL A 92 14.30 22.09 20.41
C VAL A 92 14.16 23.49 20.99
N GLY A 93 13.14 23.73 21.84
CA GLY A 93 12.93 25.03 22.45
C GLY A 93 12.77 26.17 21.44
N GLY A 94 12.13 25.92 20.29
CA GLY A 94 11.93 26.89 19.22
C GLY A 94 13.15 27.14 18.32
N LYS A 95 14.28 26.44 18.57
CA LYS A 95 15.48 26.55 17.74
C LYS A 95 15.61 25.35 16.81
N ALA A 96 15.50 25.60 15.51
CA ALA A 96 15.65 24.59 14.48
C ALA A 96 17.13 24.31 14.14
N CYS A 97 17.46 23.06 13.95
CA CYS A 97 18.78 22.59 13.53
C CYS A 97 18.64 21.55 12.43
N ARG A 98 19.41 21.71 11.34
CA ARG A 98 19.54 20.70 10.30
C ARG A 98 20.51 19.60 10.75
N LEU A 99 20.03 18.36 10.82
CA LEU A 99 20.81 17.20 11.26
C LEU A 99 21.71 16.62 10.17
N THR A 100 21.29 16.72 8.92
CA THR A 100 22.00 16.16 7.77
C THR A 100 23.01 17.15 7.18
N LYS A 101 24.30 16.78 7.14
CA LYS A 101 25.34 17.58 6.45
C LYS A 101 25.14 17.58 4.93
N LYS A 102 24.85 16.40 4.35
CA LYS A 102 24.47 16.20 2.93
C LYS A 102 23.03 15.70 2.88
N ALA A 103 22.31 16.07 1.84
CA ALA A 103 20.97 15.57 1.64
C ALA A 103 20.98 14.03 1.45
N VAL A 104 20.01 13.36 2.04
CA VAL A 104 19.79 11.92 1.89
C VAL A 104 19.12 11.68 0.54
N SER A 105 19.75 10.89 -0.35
CA SER A 105 19.27 10.67 -1.73
C SER A 105 19.09 9.21 -2.12
N ARG A 106 19.46 8.27 -1.24
CA ARG A 106 19.41 6.83 -1.52
C ARG A 106 18.35 6.08 -0.71
N THR A 107 17.91 6.69 0.37
CA THR A 107 16.94 6.13 1.30
C THR A 107 15.97 7.23 1.72
N CYS A 108 14.87 6.84 2.38
CA CYS A 108 13.92 7.76 3.01
C CYS A 108 13.93 7.55 4.53
N ASP A 109 15.13 7.50 5.12
CA ASP A 109 15.31 7.30 6.54
C ASP A 109 16.55 8.03 7.09
N PHE A 110 16.58 8.19 8.40
CA PHE A 110 17.69 8.82 9.11
C PHE A 110 17.70 8.37 10.58
N VAL A 111 18.89 8.27 11.16
CA VAL A 111 19.06 8.02 12.60
C VAL A 111 19.62 9.26 13.28
N ASP A 112 18.85 9.83 14.20
CA ASP A 112 19.35 10.86 15.12
C ASP A 112 20.01 10.17 16.32
N THR A 113 21.33 10.19 16.36
CA THR A 113 22.14 9.53 17.41
C THR A 113 22.27 10.35 18.70
N ALA A 114 21.77 11.58 18.70
CA ALA A 114 21.77 12.47 19.86
C ALA A 114 20.41 13.17 20.02
N PRO A 115 19.31 12.39 20.18
CA PRO A 115 17.98 12.95 20.29
C PRO A 115 17.83 13.78 21.57
N HIS A 116 16.85 14.72 21.55
CA HIS A 116 16.49 15.48 22.72
C HIS A 116 15.21 14.95 23.35
N ALA A 117 15.07 15.08 24.67
CA ALA A 117 13.92 14.58 25.42
C ALA A 117 12.56 15.05 24.86
N GLN A 118 12.51 16.27 24.34
CA GLN A 118 11.37 16.83 23.62
C GLN A 118 11.88 17.53 22.36
N ALA A 119 11.34 17.17 21.21
CA ALA A 119 11.76 17.73 19.94
C ALA A 119 10.60 17.76 18.93
N VAL A 120 10.76 18.55 17.89
CA VAL A 120 9.91 18.51 16.69
C VAL A 120 10.79 18.15 15.51
N TYR A 121 10.41 17.12 14.78
CA TYR A 121 11.12 16.68 13.58
C TYR A 121 10.33 16.96 12.32
N TRP A 122 11.04 17.26 11.23
CA TRP A 122 10.50 17.31 9.87
C TRP A 122 11.59 17.02 8.87
N VAL A 123 11.18 16.79 7.63
CA VAL A 123 12.07 16.67 6.49
C VAL A 123 11.74 17.71 5.44
N GLU A 124 12.75 18.13 4.70
CA GLU A 124 12.60 18.99 3.52
C GLU A 124 13.04 18.22 2.29
N ALA A 125 12.11 18.02 1.35
CA ALA A 125 12.44 17.51 0.04
C ALA A 125 13.10 18.61 -0.79
N VAL A 126 14.27 18.35 -1.32
CA VAL A 126 15.07 19.31 -2.09
C VAL A 126 15.38 18.78 -3.48
N VAL A 127 15.20 19.64 -4.47
CA VAL A 127 15.58 19.42 -5.86
C VAL A 127 16.39 20.63 -6.30
N LYS A 128 17.48 20.40 -7.04
CA LYS A 128 18.33 21.49 -7.52
C LYS A 128 17.52 22.52 -8.32
N GLY A 129 17.60 23.77 -7.93
CA GLY A 129 16.91 24.88 -8.61
C GLY A 129 15.43 25.07 -8.22
N GLN A 130 14.91 24.30 -7.27
CA GLN A 130 13.54 24.42 -6.79
C GLN A 130 13.50 24.84 -5.31
N LYS A 131 12.35 25.39 -4.87
CA LYS A 131 12.12 25.65 -3.44
C LYS A 131 11.94 24.32 -2.71
N PRO A 132 12.54 24.15 -1.51
CA PRO A 132 12.30 22.98 -0.69
C PRO A 132 10.81 22.82 -0.34
N VAL A 133 10.35 21.56 -0.31
CA VAL A 133 9.01 21.20 0.16
C VAL A 133 9.13 20.61 1.56
N VAL A 134 8.52 21.27 2.53
CA VAL A 134 8.57 20.88 3.94
C VAL A 134 7.49 19.85 4.22
N SER A 135 7.85 18.77 4.93
CA SER A 135 6.89 17.78 5.41
C SER A 135 6.04 18.32 6.58
N GLU A 136 5.05 17.54 6.98
CA GLU A 136 4.41 17.70 8.29
C GLU A 136 5.45 17.66 9.41
N LYS A 137 5.18 18.39 10.49
CA LYS A 137 6.04 18.41 11.68
C LYS A 137 5.56 17.41 12.73
N ARG A 138 6.48 16.56 13.20
CA ARG A 138 6.20 15.53 14.20
C ARG A 138 6.76 15.93 15.57
N LYS A 139 5.87 16.24 16.53
CA LYS A 139 6.25 16.43 17.93
C LYS A 139 6.58 15.10 18.58
N VAL A 140 7.65 15.05 19.35
CA VAL A 140 8.18 13.84 19.96
C VAL A 140 8.52 14.12 21.43
N VAL A 141 8.06 13.24 22.30
CA VAL A 141 8.53 13.08 23.67
C VAL A 141 9.25 11.73 23.72
N LEU A 142 10.54 11.74 23.99
CA LEU A 142 11.41 10.57 23.84
C LEU A 142 10.97 9.38 24.70
N SER A 143 10.51 9.65 25.93
CA SER A 143 9.98 8.62 26.85
C SER A 143 8.74 7.91 26.35
N ASP A 144 7.98 8.55 25.46
CA ASP A 144 6.67 8.07 25.01
C ASP A 144 6.75 7.35 23.67
N LEU A 145 7.93 7.41 23.02
CA LEU A 145 8.13 6.77 21.74
C LEU A 145 8.01 5.26 21.82
N LYS A 146 7.20 4.72 20.92
CA LYS A 146 7.03 3.27 20.72
C LYS A 146 7.34 2.92 19.27
N PRO A 147 7.84 1.70 18.99
CA PRO A 147 8.09 1.24 17.62
C PRO A 147 6.80 0.81 16.89
N TYR A 148 5.64 1.11 17.44
CA TYR A 148 4.33 0.78 16.89
C TYR A 148 3.29 1.83 17.26
N THR A 149 2.24 1.93 16.47
CA THR A 149 1.01 2.63 16.81
C THR A 149 -0.02 1.64 17.34
N SER A 150 -0.73 2.00 18.40
CA SER A 150 -1.80 1.18 18.99
C SER A 150 -3.10 1.98 18.98
N ILE A 151 -4.13 1.39 18.40
CA ILE A 151 -5.49 1.92 18.45
C ILE A 151 -6.40 0.95 19.19
N ARG A 152 -7.36 1.48 19.94
CA ARG A 152 -8.37 0.66 20.62
C ARG A 152 -9.58 0.51 19.71
N LEU A 153 -9.93 -0.72 19.38
CA LEU A 153 -11.12 -0.99 18.60
C LEU A 153 -12.38 -0.87 19.48
N LYS A 154 -13.45 -0.34 18.88
CA LYS A 154 -14.77 -0.22 19.51
C LYS A 154 -15.27 -1.61 19.94
N ASP A 155 -15.96 -1.65 21.07
CA ASP A 155 -16.55 -2.87 21.64
C ASP A 155 -15.55 -4.01 21.89
N ASN A 156 -14.26 -3.68 22.05
CA ASN A 156 -13.16 -4.64 22.17
C ASN A 156 -13.14 -5.67 21.02
N ALA A 157 -13.58 -5.26 19.82
CA ALA A 157 -13.60 -6.11 18.65
C ALA A 157 -12.18 -6.60 18.31
N LYS A 158 -12.10 -7.75 17.67
CA LYS A 158 -10.84 -8.34 17.22
C LYS A 158 -10.73 -8.20 15.71
N ALA A 159 -9.61 -7.63 15.26
CA ALA A 159 -9.36 -7.41 13.85
C ALA A 159 -9.06 -8.71 13.11
N GLY A 160 -9.72 -8.91 11.97
CA GLY A 160 -9.42 -9.99 11.04
C GLY A 160 -8.57 -9.52 9.84
N LYS A 161 -8.77 -8.27 9.41
CA LYS A 161 -8.02 -7.65 8.31
C LYS A 161 -8.04 -6.14 8.47
N ILE A 162 -6.98 -5.48 8.00
CA ILE A 162 -6.86 -4.02 8.01
C ILE A 162 -6.48 -3.54 6.61
N ALA A 163 -7.10 -2.45 6.16
CA ALA A 163 -6.66 -1.65 5.03
C ALA A 163 -6.28 -0.26 5.52
N LEU A 164 -5.42 0.41 4.75
CA LEU A 164 -4.92 1.75 5.02
C LEU A 164 -5.31 2.66 3.88
N ALA A 165 -5.88 3.82 4.18
CA ALA A 165 -6.15 4.90 3.23
C ALA A 165 -6.41 6.19 4.00
N ASP A 166 -6.35 7.33 3.32
CA ASP A 166 -6.71 8.63 3.88
C ASP A 166 -8.23 8.81 3.84
N LEU A 167 -8.90 8.74 4.98
CA LEU A 167 -10.36 8.79 5.08
C LEU A 167 -10.91 10.21 5.26
N ASN A 168 -10.08 11.15 5.70
CA ASN A 168 -10.50 12.51 6.02
C ASN A 168 -9.88 13.59 5.12
N GLY A 169 -8.91 13.22 4.26
CA GLY A 169 -8.24 14.12 3.32
C GLY A 169 -7.07 14.91 3.96
N ASP A 170 -6.51 14.44 5.08
CA ASP A 170 -5.38 15.12 5.74
C ASP A 170 -4.00 14.64 5.24
N GLY A 171 -3.98 13.69 4.30
CA GLY A 171 -2.78 13.09 3.74
C GLY A 171 -2.16 12.00 4.61
N THR A 172 -2.77 11.66 5.73
CA THR A 172 -2.30 10.60 6.64
C THR A 172 -3.11 9.32 6.42
N TYR A 173 -2.46 8.16 6.51
CA TYR A 173 -3.20 6.90 6.48
C TYR A 173 -3.98 6.66 7.76
N ASP A 174 -5.24 6.38 7.58
CA ASP A 174 -6.22 5.93 8.55
C ASP A 174 -6.45 4.43 8.43
N TYR A 175 -7.35 3.87 9.20
CA TYR A 175 -7.57 2.43 9.29
C TYR A 175 -9.01 2.06 8.94
N ILE A 176 -9.16 1.12 8.02
CA ILE A 176 -10.39 0.35 7.83
C ILE A 176 -10.16 -1.05 8.37
N VAL A 177 -10.93 -1.42 9.39
CA VAL A 177 -10.75 -2.67 10.13
C VAL A 177 -11.95 -3.58 9.88
N ARG A 178 -11.67 -4.75 9.35
CA ARG A 178 -12.65 -5.83 9.22
C ARG A 178 -12.69 -6.65 10.51
N THR A 179 -13.88 -6.95 10.98
CA THR A 179 -14.18 -7.87 12.08
C THR A 179 -15.26 -8.87 11.67
N PRO A 180 -15.37 -10.03 12.33
CA PRO A 180 -14.54 -10.58 13.40
C PRO A 180 -13.15 -11.04 12.94
N GLU A 181 -12.33 -11.54 13.86
CA GLU A 181 -11.03 -12.16 13.61
C GLU A 181 -11.14 -13.48 12.84
N THR A 182 -12.29 -14.14 12.91
CA THR A 182 -12.54 -15.41 12.23
C THR A 182 -12.49 -15.27 10.71
N ASN A 183 -12.09 -16.34 10.07
CA ASN A 183 -12.08 -16.45 8.62
C ASN A 183 -12.77 -17.75 8.20
N VAL A 184 -13.71 -17.66 7.29
CA VAL A 184 -14.35 -18.80 6.64
C VAL A 184 -13.79 -18.90 5.23
N ASP A 185 -13.16 -20.03 4.90
CA ASP A 185 -12.62 -20.30 3.58
C ASP A 185 -13.60 -21.14 2.75
N PRO A 186 -13.57 -21.05 1.40
CA PRO A 186 -14.39 -21.88 0.53
C PRO A 186 -14.20 -23.38 0.85
N GLY A 187 -15.31 -24.10 1.00
CA GLY A 187 -15.30 -25.53 1.35
C GLY A 187 -15.15 -25.85 2.84
N MET A 188 -14.99 -24.83 3.68
CA MET A 188 -15.07 -25.00 5.14
C MET A 188 -16.53 -24.91 5.62
N PRO A 189 -16.88 -25.50 6.78
CA PRO A 189 -18.16 -25.21 7.42
C PRO A 189 -18.32 -23.71 7.62
N GLY A 190 -19.52 -23.18 7.38
CA GLY A 190 -19.82 -21.77 7.58
C GLY A 190 -19.54 -21.29 8.99
N ASP A 191 -19.50 -19.98 9.20
CA ASP A 191 -19.27 -19.40 10.53
C ASP A 191 -20.45 -19.74 11.47
N THR A 192 -20.17 -20.53 12.48
CA THR A 192 -21.14 -20.94 13.50
C THR A 192 -21.20 -19.99 14.69
N THR A 193 -20.38 -18.93 14.72
CA THR A 193 -20.31 -17.99 15.85
C THR A 193 -21.49 -17.03 15.91
N GLY A 194 -22.28 -16.92 14.83
CA GLY A 194 -23.36 -15.95 14.70
C GLY A 194 -22.90 -14.49 14.58
N LYS A 195 -21.59 -14.26 14.44
CA LYS A 195 -21.03 -12.92 14.25
C LYS A 195 -21.18 -12.50 12.80
N THR A 196 -21.63 -11.27 12.57
CA THR A 196 -21.70 -10.68 11.25
C THR A 196 -20.37 -10.08 10.82
N TYR A 197 -20.12 -10.08 9.52
CA TYR A 197 -19.00 -9.36 8.92
C TYR A 197 -19.22 -7.85 9.05
N LYS A 198 -18.28 -7.15 9.70
CA LYS A 198 -18.35 -5.69 9.89
C LYS A 198 -17.08 -5.02 9.40
N ILE A 199 -17.25 -3.80 8.92
CA ILE A 199 -16.16 -2.90 8.57
C ILE A 199 -16.29 -1.66 9.42
N SER A 200 -15.21 -1.29 10.11
CA SER A 200 -15.14 -0.11 10.96
C SER A 200 -14.02 0.81 10.53
N ALA A 201 -14.26 2.11 10.55
CA ALA A 201 -13.31 3.15 10.20
C ALA A 201 -12.77 3.86 11.45
N TYR A 202 -11.47 4.12 11.44
CA TYR A 202 -10.75 4.83 12.49
C TYR A 202 -9.73 5.77 11.87
N LEU A 203 -9.57 6.96 12.43
CA LEU A 203 -8.47 7.85 12.08
C LEU A 203 -7.13 7.31 12.61
N SER A 204 -6.04 7.86 12.11
CA SER A 204 -4.67 7.48 12.46
C SER A 204 -4.36 7.56 13.96
N ASP A 205 -5.06 8.43 14.70
CA ASP A 205 -4.95 8.57 16.15
C ASP A 205 -5.85 7.61 16.95
N GLY A 206 -6.64 6.76 16.26
CA GLY A 206 -7.59 5.82 16.84
C GLY A 206 -8.99 6.37 17.06
N THR A 207 -9.28 7.60 16.62
CA THR A 207 -10.64 8.16 16.67
C THR A 207 -11.58 7.30 15.82
N TYR A 208 -12.62 6.74 16.45
CA TYR A 208 -13.64 5.97 15.78
C TYR A 208 -14.55 6.85 14.92
N LEU A 209 -14.79 6.46 13.68
CA LEU A 209 -15.69 7.17 12.77
C LEU A 209 -17.04 6.48 12.63
N TRP A 210 -17.04 5.25 12.13
CA TRP A 210 -18.26 4.49 11.85
C TRP A 210 -18.01 2.99 11.77
N THR A 211 -19.10 2.22 11.83
CA THR A 211 -19.13 0.78 11.54
C THR A 211 -20.27 0.49 10.59
N TYR A 212 -20.01 -0.28 9.56
CA TYR A 212 -21.03 -0.87 8.69
C TYR A 212 -21.09 -2.38 8.93
N ASP A 213 -22.29 -2.87 9.27
CA ASP A 213 -22.55 -4.30 9.47
C ASP A 213 -23.12 -4.88 8.16
N MET A 214 -22.42 -5.85 7.59
CA MET A 214 -22.80 -6.46 6.32
C MET A 214 -23.99 -7.42 6.45
N GLY A 215 -24.45 -7.68 7.68
CA GLY A 215 -25.54 -8.60 7.96
C GLY A 215 -25.16 -10.08 7.77
N PRO A 216 -26.15 -10.98 7.91
CA PRO A 216 -25.92 -12.42 7.86
C PRO A 216 -25.66 -12.97 6.45
N GLY A 217 -25.94 -12.20 5.41
CA GLY A 217 -25.75 -12.62 4.02
C GLY A 217 -24.31 -12.59 3.52
N ILE A 218 -23.38 -12.02 4.29
CA ILE A 218 -21.96 -11.95 3.96
C ILE A 218 -21.17 -12.71 5.01
N GLU A 219 -20.53 -13.79 4.61
CA GLU A 219 -19.64 -14.53 5.50
C GLU A 219 -18.30 -13.82 5.71
N PRO A 220 -17.70 -13.92 6.92
CA PRO A 220 -16.44 -13.28 7.24
C PRO A 220 -15.25 -14.00 6.59
N GLY A 221 -15.20 -14.00 5.25
CA GLY A 221 -14.14 -14.64 4.45
C GLY A 221 -13.10 -13.64 3.95
N ILE A 222 -11.81 -14.02 4.01
CA ILE A 222 -10.72 -13.20 3.45
C ILE A 222 -10.71 -13.30 1.92
N TRP A 223 -10.97 -14.48 1.39
CA TRP A 223 -10.82 -14.79 -0.02
C TRP A 223 -12.01 -14.37 -0.87
N TYR A 224 -13.23 -14.64 -0.43
CA TYR A 224 -14.44 -14.41 -1.22
C TYR A 224 -15.31 -13.25 -0.72
N SER A 225 -14.91 -12.63 0.38
CA SER A 225 -15.48 -11.35 0.84
C SER A 225 -14.38 -10.28 0.98
N PRO A 226 -13.61 -10.00 -0.11
CA PRO A 226 -12.59 -8.96 -0.09
C PRO A 226 -13.24 -7.58 -0.08
N PHE A 227 -12.48 -6.60 0.40
CA PHE A 227 -12.80 -5.19 0.24
C PHE A 227 -11.55 -4.43 -0.23
N ILE A 228 -11.76 -3.32 -0.90
CA ILE A 228 -10.71 -2.42 -1.39
C ILE A 228 -11.01 -1.03 -0.84
N VAL A 229 -9.98 -0.33 -0.43
CA VAL A 229 -10.09 1.05 0.07
C VAL A 229 -9.14 1.91 -0.74
N TYR A 230 -9.67 2.95 -1.35
CA TYR A 230 -8.92 3.88 -2.18
C TYR A 230 -9.76 5.14 -2.45
N ASP A 231 -9.12 6.26 -2.78
CA ASP A 231 -9.80 7.43 -3.32
C ASP A 231 -10.18 7.16 -4.79
N PHE A 232 -11.38 6.60 -5.01
CA PHE A 232 -11.83 6.21 -6.35
C PHE A 232 -12.36 7.37 -7.19
N ASN A 233 -12.81 8.45 -6.53
CA ASN A 233 -13.41 9.59 -7.20
C ASN A 233 -12.45 10.79 -7.34
N GLY A 234 -11.28 10.76 -6.67
CA GLY A 234 -10.26 11.80 -6.72
C GLY A 234 -10.57 13.03 -5.88
N ASP A 235 -11.43 12.91 -4.85
CA ASP A 235 -11.79 14.04 -3.99
C ASP A 235 -10.84 14.21 -2.78
N GLY A 236 -9.85 13.34 -2.65
CA GLY A 236 -8.86 13.35 -1.58
C GLY A 236 -9.25 12.55 -0.34
N LYS A 237 -10.37 11.83 -0.37
CA LYS A 237 -10.83 10.94 0.70
C LYS A 237 -11.10 9.56 0.13
N ALA A 238 -10.71 8.54 0.87
CA ALA A 238 -10.87 7.18 0.39
C ALA A 238 -12.28 6.62 0.64
N GLU A 239 -12.81 5.90 -0.35
CA GLU A 239 -14.02 5.09 -0.26
C GLU A 239 -13.68 3.63 0.02
N VAL A 240 -14.71 2.88 0.41
CA VAL A 240 -14.65 1.42 0.57
C VAL A 240 -15.51 0.75 -0.49
N ALA A 241 -14.89 -0.02 -1.37
CA ALA A 241 -15.58 -0.89 -2.31
C ALA A 241 -15.65 -2.32 -1.74
N ILE A 242 -16.87 -2.83 -1.56
CA ILE A 242 -17.12 -4.15 -0.98
C ILE A 242 -18.40 -4.76 -1.58
N LYS A 243 -18.43 -6.09 -1.73
CA LYS A 243 -19.67 -6.77 -2.12
C LYS A 243 -20.69 -6.75 -0.99
N THR A 244 -21.97 -6.69 -1.35
CA THR A 244 -23.09 -6.75 -0.44
C THR A 244 -24.01 -7.92 -0.79
N ALA A 245 -24.89 -8.30 0.14
CA ALA A 245 -26.00 -9.23 -0.10
C ALA A 245 -27.34 -8.52 0.08
N GLY A 246 -28.37 -9.03 -0.59
CA GLY A 246 -29.76 -8.54 -0.40
C GLY A 246 -30.29 -8.89 0.99
N THR A 247 -31.36 -8.21 1.39
CA THR A 247 -32.05 -8.46 2.67
C THR A 247 -32.87 -9.77 2.65
N ASP A 248 -33.14 -10.28 1.48
CA ASP A 248 -33.89 -11.52 1.20
C ASP A 248 -32.98 -12.74 1.01
N TYR A 249 -31.76 -12.63 1.51
CA TYR A 249 -30.79 -13.71 1.46
C TYR A 249 -31.33 -14.99 2.12
N VAL A 250 -31.40 -16.06 1.35
CA VAL A 250 -31.68 -17.42 1.84
C VAL A 250 -30.36 -18.18 1.94
N LYS A 251 -29.99 -18.57 3.15
CA LYS A 251 -28.82 -19.42 3.37
C LYS A 251 -29.16 -20.80 2.77
N ASN A 252 -28.47 -21.21 1.70
CA ASN A 252 -28.55 -22.59 1.23
C ASN A 252 -27.85 -23.46 2.27
N GLU A 253 -28.64 -24.32 2.92
CA GLU A 253 -28.14 -25.35 3.83
C GLU A 253 -27.42 -26.45 3.06
#